data_21f1c83bba7eb945d6915b5eef041d36
#
_entry.id   21f1c83bba7eb945d6915b5eef041d36
#
_cell.length_a   1.000
_cell.length_b   1.000
_cell.length_c   1.000
_cell.angle_alpha   90.00
_cell.angle_beta   90.00
_cell.angle_gamma   90.00
#
_symmetry.space_group_name_H-M   'P 1'
#
loop_
_entity.id
_entity.type
_entity.pdbx_description
1 polymer ?
#
loop_
_entity_poly.entity_id
_entity_poly.type
_entity_poly.pdbx_seq_one_letter_code
_entity_poly.pdbx_strand_id
1 'polypeptide(L)'
;MKKRDLYYERIPTKLLREDIRYLGNILGEVIKEQEGLKFFNLVEKVRKLSKANKINIKNNNSFKKLVKTIKNINPKDTLRLTRAFSHLINFINLAESIDTARNLDEYETKRKNLKYNIFIEEIFGNLFKNKNISNNKIYNLAKSLEIGIVLTAHPTEVKRRTLIQKYHKIIEILE
;
A
#
# COMPACT_ATOMS: atom_id res chain seq x y z
N MET A 1 -19.74 -4.32 17.45
CA MET A 1 -19.75 -3.49 16.23
C MET A 1 -18.30 -3.33 15.76
N LYS A 2 -17.94 -3.85 14.57
CA LYS A 2 -16.63 -3.58 13.97
C LYS A 2 -16.59 -2.10 13.60
N LYS A 3 -15.63 -1.34 14.15
CA LYS A 3 -15.30 0.01 13.63
C LYS A 3 -14.94 -0.16 12.16
N ARG A 4 -15.77 0.34 11.25
CA ARG A 4 -15.43 0.46 9.84
C ARG A 4 -14.31 1.47 9.74
N ASP A 5 -13.25 1.09 9.05
CA ASP A 5 -12.15 1.99 8.78
C ASP A 5 -12.54 2.88 7.59
N LEU A 6 -13.14 4.01 7.92
CA LEU A 6 -13.67 4.99 6.96
C LEU A 6 -12.61 5.51 5.96
N TYR A 7 -11.34 5.38 6.31
CA TYR A 7 -10.24 5.76 5.43
C TYR A 7 -10.20 4.87 4.17
N TYR A 8 -10.38 3.55 4.33
CA TYR A 8 -10.38 2.61 3.21
C TYR A 8 -11.67 2.59 2.38
N GLU A 9 -12.77 3.11 2.88
CA GLU A 9 -14.04 3.20 2.13
C GLU A 9 -14.04 4.36 1.12
N ARG A 10 -13.17 5.37 1.28
CA ARG A 10 -13.07 6.56 0.40
C ARG A 10 -12.10 6.40 -0.76
N ILE A 11 -11.24 5.39 -0.74
CA ILE A 11 -10.25 5.15 -1.81
C ILE A 11 -10.91 4.28 -2.88
N PRO A 12 -10.89 4.65 -4.17
CA PRO A 12 -11.36 3.80 -5.26
C PRO A 12 -10.45 2.58 -5.40
N THR A 13 -10.69 1.57 -4.56
CA THR A 13 -9.88 0.35 -4.45
C THR A 13 -9.94 -0.54 -5.70
N LYS A 14 -10.74 -0.18 -6.73
CA LYS A 14 -10.89 -1.00 -7.93
C LYS A 14 -9.64 -0.94 -8.80
N LEU A 15 -9.20 0.25 -9.17
CA LEU A 15 -8.00 0.45 -10.00
C LEU A 15 -6.76 -0.11 -9.30
N LEU A 16 -6.55 0.21 -8.04
CA LEU A 16 -5.44 -0.33 -7.25
C LEU A 16 -5.43 -1.87 -7.25
N ARG A 17 -6.58 -2.52 -7.12
CA ARG A 17 -6.67 -3.99 -7.18
C ARG A 17 -6.35 -4.54 -8.57
N GLU A 18 -6.73 -3.82 -9.61
CA GLU A 18 -6.43 -4.19 -11.00
C GLU A 18 -4.94 -4.08 -11.28
N ASP A 19 -4.29 -2.99 -10.86
CA ASP A 19 -2.84 -2.78 -10.98
C ASP A 19 -2.05 -3.84 -10.21
N ILE A 20 -2.41 -4.10 -8.95
CA ILE A 20 -1.75 -5.17 -8.15
C ILE A 20 -1.94 -6.54 -8.81
N ARG A 21 -3.12 -6.82 -9.37
CA ARG A 21 -3.38 -8.08 -10.06
C ARG A 21 -2.55 -8.20 -11.33
N TYR A 22 -2.47 -7.12 -12.11
CA TYR A 22 -1.69 -7.05 -13.34
C TYR A 22 -0.21 -7.29 -13.08
N LEU A 23 0.38 -6.53 -12.17
CA LEU A 23 1.79 -6.68 -11.77
C LEU A 23 2.09 -8.05 -11.16
N GLY A 24 1.17 -8.57 -10.36
CA GLY A 24 1.27 -9.92 -9.79
C GLY A 24 1.25 -11.02 -10.84
N ASN A 25 0.44 -10.89 -11.89
CA ASN A 25 0.40 -11.83 -13.00
C ASN A 25 1.71 -11.81 -13.80
N ILE A 26 2.23 -10.63 -14.14
CA ILE A 26 3.54 -10.48 -14.83
C ILE A 26 4.65 -11.13 -13.99
N LEU A 27 4.70 -10.84 -12.69
CA LEU A 27 5.66 -11.48 -11.80
C LEU A 27 5.53 -13.01 -11.82
N GLY A 28 4.30 -13.51 -11.84
CA GLY A 28 4.02 -14.94 -11.93
C GLY A 28 4.58 -15.57 -13.21
N GLU A 29 4.39 -14.91 -14.36
CA GLU A 29 4.93 -15.39 -15.64
C GLU A 29 6.47 -15.38 -15.64
N VAL A 30 7.09 -14.31 -15.16
CA VAL A 30 8.55 -14.23 -15.01
C VAL A 30 9.10 -15.33 -14.11
N ILE A 31 8.43 -15.63 -13.00
CA ILE A 31 8.83 -16.72 -12.11
C ILE A 31 8.71 -18.09 -12.82
N LYS A 32 7.66 -18.31 -13.60
CA LYS A 32 7.49 -19.56 -14.38
C LYS A 32 8.60 -19.72 -15.43
N GLU A 33 8.92 -18.64 -16.13
CA GLU A 33 9.93 -18.63 -17.17
C GLU A 33 11.35 -18.86 -16.61
N GLN A 34 11.70 -18.18 -15.53
CA GLN A 34 13.06 -18.19 -15.00
C GLN A 34 13.34 -19.35 -14.03
N GLU A 35 12.36 -19.74 -13.23
CA GLU A 35 12.54 -20.70 -12.14
C GLU A 35 11.69 -21.98 -12.32
N GLY A 36 10.82 -21.99 -13.32
CA GLY A 36 9.99 -23.13 -13.69
C GLY A 36 8.68 -23.25 -12.90
N LEU A 37 7.79 -24.06 -13.44
CA LEU A 37 6.42 -24.24 -12.92
C LEU A 37 6.41 -24.81 -11.49
N LYS A 38 7.35 -25.67 -11.14
CA LYS A 38 7.43 -26.30 -9.80
C LYS A 38 7.64 -25.24 -8.73
N PHE A 39 8.55 -24.31 -8.99
CA PHE A 39 8.83 -23.22 -8.05
C PHE A 39 7.68 -22.21 -8.01
N PHE A 40 7.10 -21.85 -9.15
CA PHE A 40 5.89 -21.01 -9.20
C PHE A 40 4.76 -21.59 -8.34
N ASN A 41 4.50 -22.91 -8.43
CA ASN A 41 3.49 -23.57 -7.62
C ASN A 41 3.79 -23.49 -6.11
N LEU A 42 5.07 -23.51 -5.71
CA LEU A 42 5.48 -23.29 -4.33
C LEU A 42 5.15 -21.86 -3.86
N VAL A 43 5.50 -20.85 -4.67
CA VAL A 43 5.18 -19.43 -4.38
C VAL A 43 3.67 -19.26 -4.21
N GLU A 44 2.87 -19.78 -5.13
CA GLU A 44 1.41 -19.70 -5.08
C GLU A 44 0.82 -20.44 -3.86
N LYS A 45 1.38 -21.58 -3.49
CA LYS A 45 0.97 -22.31 -2.29
C LYS A 45 1.20 -21.49 -1.03
N VAL A 46 2.38 -20.89 -0.88
CA VAL A 46 2.70 -20.02 0.26
C VAL A 46 1.79 -18.79 0.28
N ARG A 47 1.58 -18.13 -0.86
CA ARG A 47 0.70 -16.98 -1.00
C ARG A 47 -0.75 -17.29 -0.59
N LYS A 48 -1.31 -18.40 -1.08
CA LYS A 48 -2.66 -18.85 -0.74
C LYS A 48 -2.82 -19.19 0.74
N LEU A 49 -1.84 -19.87 1.34
CA LEU A 49 -1.86 -20.19 2.78
C LEU A 49 -1.78 -18.92 3.64
N SER A 50 -0.94 -17.97 3.28
CA SER A 50 -0.83 -16.68 3.96
C SER A 50 -2.14 -15.89 3.91
N LYS A 51 -2.78 -15.83 2.73
CA LYS A 51 -4.07 -15.16 2.54
C LYS A 51 -5.19 -15.83 3.36
N ALA A 52 -5.27 -17.14 3.33
CA ALA A 52 -6.26 -17.91 4.09
C ALA A 52 -6.11 -17.70 5.61
N ASN A 53 -4.88 -17.57 6.11
CA ASN A 53 -4.62 -17.27 7.51
C ASN A 53 -5.11 -15.87 7.92
N LYS A 54 -4.95 -14.86 7.05
CA LYS A 54 -5.43 -13.50 7.31
C LYS A 54 -6.96 -13.42 7.40
N ILE A 55 -7.68 -14.21 6.61
CA ILE A 55 -9.15 -14.23 6.58
C ILE A 55 -9.71 -14.99 7.79
N ASN A 56 -9.08 -16.08 8.21
CA ASN A 56 -9.53 -16.97 9.27
C ASN A 56 -8.58 -16.97 10.49
N ILE A 57 -8.47 -15.82 11.16
CA ILE A 57 -7.61 -15.66 12.36
C ILE A 57 -7.95 -16.68 13.47
N LYS A 58 -9.20 -17.17 13.52
CA LYS A 58 -9.65 -18.19 14.50
C LYS A 58 -9.24 -19.63 14.12
N ASN A 59 -8.81 -19.89 12.89
CA ASN A 59 -8.50 -21.25 12.44
C ASN A 59 -6.99 -21.42 12.27
N ASN A 60 -6.33 -21.90 13.34
CA ASN A 60 -4.88 -22.13 13.42
C ASN A 60 -4.33 -23.16 12.37
N ASN A 61 -5.21 -23.80 11.60
CA ASN A 61 -4.82 -24.87 10.67
C ASN A 61 -4.05 -24.35 9.45
N SER A 62 -4.45 -23.18 8.90
CA SER A 62 -3.76 -22.57 7.75
C SER A 62 -2.38 -22.09 8.15
N PHE A 63 -2.23 -21.51 9.34
CA PHE A 63 -0.95 -21.07 9.87
C PHE A 63 -0.01 -22.25 10.12
N LYS A 64 -0.48 -23.33 10.75
CA LYS A 64 0.31 -24.55 10.96
C LYS A 64 0.79 -25.16 9.63
N LYS A 65 -0.07 -25.19 8.61
CA LYS A 65 0.27 -25.64 7.27
C LYS A 65 1.31 -24.73 6.60
N LEU A 66 1.18 -23.41 6.75
CA LEU A 66 2.14 -22.42 6.24
C LEU A 66 3.52 -22.65 6.87
N VAL A 67 3.61 -22.70 8.20
CA VAL A 67 4.85 -22.93 8.95
C VAL A 67 5.50 -24.25 8.53
N LYS A 68 4.71 -25.34 8.46
CA LYS A 68 5.21 -26.65 7.99
C LYS A 68 5.74 -26.57 6.56
N THR A 69 5.04 -25.87 5.67
CA THR A 69 5.49 -25.68 4.27
C THR A 69 6.82 -24.95 4.23
N ILE A 70 6.96 -23.83 4.96
CA ILE A 70 8.19 -23.01 4.97
C ILE A 70 9.36 -23.77 5.58
N LYS A 71 9.16 -24.49 6.69
CA LYS A 71 10.22 -25.31 7.33
C LYS A 71 10.79 -26.40 6.43
N ASN A 72 10.01 -26.89 5.48
CA ASN A 72 10.41 -27.96 4.56
C ASN A 72 11.02 -27.45 3.25
N ILE A 73 11.19 -26.13 3.09
CA ILE A 73 11.83 -25.54 1.91
C ILE A 73 13.36 -25.62 2.09
N ASN A 74 14.07 -26.01 1.05
CA ASN A 74 15.53 -25.97 1.07
C ASN A 74 16.08 -24.53 1.06
N PRO A 75 17.30 -24.27 1.52
CA PRO A 75 17.84 -22.91 1.63
C PRO A 75 17.88 -22.14 0.31
N LYS A 76 18.15 -22.82 -0.82
CA LYS A 76 18.19 -22.21 -2.14
C LYS A 76 16.81 -21.69 -2.57
N ASP A 77 15.76 -22.50 -2.40
CA ASP A 77 14.40 -22.11 -2.72
C ASP A 77 13.85 -21.10 -1.70
N THR A 78 14.29 -21.12 -0.45
CA THR A 78 13.97 -20.10 0.54
C THR A 78 14.44 -18.71 0.09
N LEU A 79 15.67 -18.59 -0.40
CA LEU A 79 16.21 -17.33 -0.91
C LEU A 79 15.40 -16.82 -2.12
N ARG A 80 15.08 -17.73 -3.06
CA ARG A 80 14.27 -17.39 -4.24
C ARG A 80 12.85 -16.96 -3.84
N LEU A 81 12.26 -17.67 -2.89
CA LEU A 81 10.93 -17.35 -2.35
C LEU A 81 10.91 -15.96 -1.71
N THR A 82 11.93 -15.64 -0.91
CA THR A 82 12.09 -14.32 -0.29
C THR A 82 12.19 -13.23 -1.35
N ARG A 83 12.97 -13.45 -2.42
CA ARG A 83 13.07 -12.51 -3.56
C ARG A 83 11.73 -12.30 -4.25
N ALA A 84 10.99 -13.38 -4.54
CA ALA A 84 9.69 -13.30 -5.18
C ALA A 84 8.70 -12.45 -4.37
N PHE A 85 8.64 -12.67 -3.05
CA PHE A 85 7.78 -11.86 -2.18
C PHE A 85 8.28 -10.42 -2.00
N SER A 86 9.59 -10.19 -1.97
CA SER A 86 10.13 -8.81 -1.96
C SER A 86 9.74 -8.03 -3.20
N HIS A 87 9.79 -8.64 -4.39
CA HIS A 87 9.31 -8.01 -5.62
C HIS A 87 7.81 -7.76 -5.59
N LEU A 88 7.02 -8.72 -5.10
CA LEU A 88 5.58 -8.54 -4.96
C LEU A 88 5.23 -7.35 -4.05
N ILE A 89 5.90 -7.22 -2.90
CA ILE A 89 5.69 -6.10 -1.97
C ILE A 89 6.09 -4.78 -2.62
N ASN A 90 7.22 -4.74 -3.34
CA ASN A 90 7.64 -3.53 -4.06
C ASN A 90 6.62 -3.13 -5.14
N PHE A 91 6.02 -4.09 -5.84
CA PHE A 91 4.98 -3.80 -6.84
C PHE A 91 3.68 -3.31 -6.20
N ILE A 92 3.31 -3.85 -5.03
CA ILE A 92 2.16 -3.34 -4.27
C ILE A 92 2.41 -1.89 -3.86
N ASN A 93 3.57 -1.58 -3.28
CA ASN A 93 3.92 -0.21 -2.89
C ASN A 93 3.94 0.74 -4.09
N LEU A 94 4.39 0.26 -5.26
CA LEU A 94 4.39 1.04 -6.49
C LEU A 94 2.96 1.35 -6.95
N ALA A 95 2.09 0.34 -6.99
CA ALA A 95 0.68 0.51 -7.34
C ALA A 95 -0.04 1.46 -6.37
N GLU A 96 0.24 1.37 -5.06
CA GLU A 96 -0.29 2.30 -4.05
C GLU A 96 0.18 3.73 -4.28
N SER A 97 1.44 3.93 -4.69
CA SER A 97 1.98 5.26 -5.00
C SER A 97 1.29 5.88 -6.22
N ILE A 98 1.06 5.08 -7.26
CA ILE A 98 0.35 5.50 -8.48
C ILE A 98 -1.11 5.81 -8.18
N ASP A 99 -1.80 4.94 -7.43
CA ASP A 99 -3.18 5.16 -7.02
C ASP A 99 -3.33 6.44 -6.19
N THR A 100 -2.37 6.72 -5.31
CA THR A 100 -2.32 7.96 -4.54
C THR A 100 -2.13 9.18 -5.44
N ALA A 101 -1.23 9.11 -6.43
CA ALA A 101 -1.02 10.20 -7.38
C ALA A 101 -2.27 10.47 -8.23
N ARG A 102 -2.88 9.42 -8.79
CA ARG A 102 -4.14 9.52 -9.56
C ARG A 102 -5.28 10.14 -8.72
N ASN A 103 -5.39 9.76 -7.45
CA ASN A 103 -6.38 10.32 -6.55
C ASN A 103 -6.10 11.79 -6.24
N LEU A 104 -4.85 12.21 -6.10
CA LEU A 104 -4.49 13.62 -5.93
C LEU A 104 -4.87 14.44 -7.16
N ASP A 105 -4.60 13.97 -8.37
CA ASP A 105 -4.98 14.64 -9.62
C ASP A 105 -6.51 14.73 -9.76
N GLU A 106 -7.24 13.69 -9.42
CA GLU A 106 -8.70 13.70 -9.42
C GLU A 106 -9.25 14.68 -8.36
N TYR A 107 -8.63 14.75 -7.18
CA TYR A 107 -8.97 15.72 -6.16
C TYR A 107 -8.66 17.14 -6.62
N GLU A 108 -7.52 17.39 -7.25
CA GLU A 108 -7.18 18.71 -7.78
C GLU A 108 -8.10 19.14 -8.92
N THR A 109 -8.48 18.22 -9.80
CA THR A 109 -9.42 18.47 -10.90
C THR A 109 -10.83 18.76 -10.37
N LYS A 110 -11.30 17.99 -9.40
CA LYS A 110 -12.57 18.24 -8.70
C LYS A 110 -12.53 19.52 -7.87
N ARG A 111 -11.38 19.88 -7.32
CA ARG A 111 -11.14 21.10 -6.54
C ARG A 111 -11.26 22.36 -7.38
N LYS A 112 -10.87 22.36 -8.66
CA LYS A 112 -11.12 23.48 -9.59
C LYS A 112 -12.61 23.77 -9.77
N ASN A 113 -13.47 22.76 -9.53
CA ASN A 113 -14.94 22.85 -9.64
C ASN A 113 -15.64 22.96 -8.27
N LEU A 114 -14.95 22.67 -7.16
CA LEU A 114 -15.45 22.79 -5.80
C LEU A 114 -14.76 23.97 -5.13
N LYS A 115 -15.52 24.93 -4.68
CA LYS A 115 -15.10 26.15 -3.96
C LYS A 115 -14.39 25.89 -2.62
N TYR A 116 -13.90 24.68 -2.33
CA TYR A 116 -13.40 24.31 -1.00
C TYR A 116 -12.06 23.56 -1.05
N ASN A 117 -11.11 24.06 -0.32
CA ASN A 117 -9.89 23.37 0.08
C ASN A 117 -10.25 22.35 1.17
N ILE A 118 -10.41 21.08 0.79
CA ILE A 118 -11.10 20.04 1.57
C ILE A 118 -10.44 19.73 2.92
N PHE A 119 -9.18 20.08 3.16
CA PHE A 119 -8.52 19.72 4.40
C PHE A 119 -8.54 20.82 5.47
N ILE A 120 -7.93 21.95 5.20
CA ILE A 120 -7.79 22.99 6.23
C ILE A 120 -9.08 23.82 6.34
N GLU A 121 -9.66 24.20 5.22
CA GLU A 121 -10.89 25.01 5.18
C GLU A 121 -12.11 24.22 5.70
N GLU A 122 -12.19 22.90 5.43
CA GLU A 122 -13.28 22.07 5.96
C GLU A 122 -13.15 21.90 7.49
N ILE A 123 -11.92 21.65 7.99
CA ILE A 123 -11.66 21.55 9.42
C ILE A 123 -12.00 22.87 10.13
N PHE A 124 -11.43 23.96 9.65
CA PHE A 124 -11.71 25.28 10.24
C PHE A 124 -13.14 25.70 10.03
N GLY A 125 -13.73 25.42 8.86
CA GLY A 125 -15.14 25.70 8.58
C GLY A 125 -16.09 24.97 9.53
N ASN A 126 -15.80 23.71 9.86
CA ASN A 126 -16.56 22.95 10.85
C ASN A 126 -16.34 23.45 12.28
N LEU A 127 -15.11 23.86 12.62
CA LEU A 127 -14.81 24.46 13.92
C LEU A 127 -15.52 25.79 14.12
N PHE A 128 -15.55 26.68 13.10
CA PHE A 128 -16.26 27.96 13.15
C PHE A 128 -17.78 27.83 13.17
N LYS A 129 -18.33 26.75 12.61
CA LYS A 129 -19.78 26.44 12.71
C LYS A 129 -20.18 25.90 14.08
N ASN A 130 -19.24 25.44 14.88
CA ASN A 130 -19.52 24.90 16.20
C ASN A 130 -19.75 26.03 17.22
N LYS A 131 -21.01 26.31 17.54
CA LYS A 131 -21.43 27.37 18.48
C LYS A 131 -20.86 27.20 19.90
N ASN A 132 -20.34 26.02 20.26
CA ASN A 132 -19.77 25.74 21.58
C ASN A 132 -18.30 26.14 21.70
N ILE A 133 -17.67 26.62 20.62
CA ILE A 133 -16.25 27.00 20.60
C ILE A 133 -16.17 28.46 20.12
N SER A 134 -15.61 29.36 20.97
CA SER A 134 -15.44 30.75 20.57
C SER A 134 -14.31 30.90 19.53
N ASN A 135 -14.45 31.86 18.62
CA ASN A 135 -13.43 32.16 17.60
C ASN A 135 -12.06 32.47 18.23
N ASN A 136 -12.03 33.17 19.37
CA ASN A 136 -10.78 33.43 20.10
C ASN A 136 -10.10 32.14 20.58
N LYS A 137 -10.87 31.13 20.99
CA LYS A 137 -10.33 29.84 21.39
C LYS A 137 -9.74 29.10 20.20
N ILE A 138 -10.41 29.11 19.05
CA ILE A 138 -9.89 28.53 17.80
C ILE A 138 -8.60 29.23 17.38
N TYR A 139 -8.56 30.56 17.40
CA TYR A 139 -7.38 31.35 17.07
C TYR A 139 -6.20 31.04 17.99
N ASN A 140 -6.41 31.01 19.31
CA ASN A 140 -5.37 30.70 20.28
C ASN A 140 -4.83 29.27 20.14
N LEU A 141 -5.70 28.29 19.85
CA LEU A 141 -5.27 26.92 19.57
C LEU A 141 -4.45 26.84 18.28
N ALA A 142 -4.88 27.50 17.21
CA ALA A 142 -4.14 27.57 15.96
C ALA A 142 -2.76 28.24 16.12
N LYS A 143 -2.71 29.30 16.93
CA LYS A 143 -1.46 30.02 17.26
C LYS A 143 -0.49 29.19 18.10
N SER A 144 -1.00 28.26 18.92
CA SER A 144 -0.16 27.35 19.73
C SER A 144 0.22 26.07 19.01
N LEU A 145 -0.22 25.88 17.76
CA LEU A 145 0.13 24.70 16.99
C LEU A 145 1.61 24.73 16.59
N GLU A 146 2.35 23.71 16.99
CA GLU A 146 3.73 23.48 16.54
C GLU A 146 3.76 22.28 15.63
N ILE A 147 4.33 22.45 14.43
CA ILE A 147 4.52 21.37 13.47
C ILE A 147 6.02 21.10 13.33
N GLY A 148 6.47 19.97 13.87
CA GLY A 148 7.84 19.51 13.73
C GLY A 148 7.98 18.54 12.55
N ILE A 149 8.79 18.90 11.55
CA ILE A 149 9.15 17.99 10.47
C ILE A 149 10.50 17.37 10.82
N VAL A 150 10.51 16.04 10.98
CA VAL A 150 11.73 15.27 11.22
C VAL A 150 12.13 14.58 9.93
N LEU A 151 13.25 15.00 9.34
CA LEU A 151 13.84 14.36 8.18
C LEU A 151 14.84 13.31 8.67
N THR A 152 14.56 12.04 8.40
CA THR A 152 15.47 10.94 8.71
C THR A 152 15.96 10.31 7.42
N ALA A 153 17.28 10.07 7.32
CA ALA A 153 17.84 9.24 6.27
C ALA A 153 17.73 7.78 6.71
N HIS A 154 17.02 6.95 5.94
CA HIS A 154 17.00 5.51 6.14
C HIS A 154 18.08 4.85 5.27
N PRO A 155 19.26 4.50 5.81
CA PRO A 155 20.33 3.89 5.04
C PRO A 155 19.93 2.50 4.48
N THR A 156 18.88 1.88 5.05
CA THR A 156 18.31 0.61 4.57
C THR A 156 17.53 0.72 3.28
N GLU A 157 17.13 1.93 2.87
CA GLU A 157 16.40 2.19 1.63
C GLU A 157 17.30 2.51 0.43
N VAL A 158 18.61 2.34 0.55
CA VAL A 158 19.54 2.54 -0.56
C VAL A 158 19.28 1.49 -1.64
N LYS A 159 18.49 1.85 -2.62
CA LYS A 159 18.24 1.03 -3.82
C LYS A 159 19.28 1.36 -4.88
N ARG A 160 19.75 0.33 -5.61
CA ARG A 160 20.63 0.56 -6.76
C ARG A 160 19.92 1.43 -7.79
N ARG A 161 20.65 2.41 -8.36
CA ARG A 161 20.11 3.32 -9.40
C ARG A 161 19.40 2.59 -10.54
N THR A 162 19.96 1.47 -10.99
CA THR A 162 19.36 0.64 -12.04
C THR A 162 18.00 0.05 -11.66
N LEU A 163 17.78 -0.26 -10.38
CA LEU A 163 16.50 -0.74 -9.89
C LEU A 163 15.47 0.38 -9.83
N ILE A 164 15.87 1.56 -9.40
CA ILE A 164 15.02 2.77 -9.38
C ILE A 164 14.56 3.10 -10.81
N GLN A 165 15.49 3.08 -11.79
CA GLN A 165 15.16 3.31 -13.19
C GLN A 165 14.16 2.29 -13.76
N LYS A 166 14.27 1.02 -13.36
CA LYS A 166 13.30 -0.01 -13.76
C LYS A 166 11.93 0.22 -13.17
N TYR A 167 11.85 0.61 -11.90
CA TYR A 167 10.57 0.96 -11.29
C TYR A 167 9.94 2.21 -11.93
N HIS A 168 10.74 3.19 -12.31
CA HIS A 168 10.26 4.37 -13.04
C HIS A 168 9.59 3.99 -14.36
N LYS A 169 10.23 3.09 -15.13
CA LYS A 169 9.63 2.57 -16.37
C LYS A 169 8.32 1.79 -16.14
N ILE A 170 8.18 1.11 -15.01
CA ILE A 170 6.92 0.43 -14.66
C ILE A 170 5.84 1.45 -14.36
N ILE A 171 6.16 2.55 -13.68
CA ILE A 171 5.24 3.66 -13.41
C ILE A 171 4.72 4.24 -14.73
N GLU A 172 5.62 4.62 -15.64
CA GLU A 172 5.29 5.17 -16.96
C GLU A 172 4.37 4.27 -17.81
N ILE A 173 4.38 2.97 -17.57
CA ILE A 173 3.51 2.00 -18.29
C ILE A 173 2.14 1.91 -17.64
N LEU A 174 2.05 2.16 -16.33
CA LEU A 174 0.80 2.06 -15.57
C LEU A 174 0.01 3.38 -15.55
N GLU A 175 0.65 4.53 -15.79
CA GLU A 175 0.01 5.83 -15.95
C GLU A 175 -0.72 5.91 -17.30
#